data_f188eb23185a125c2dd16d007e039d2a
#
_entry.id   f188eb23185a125c2dd16d007e039d2a
#
_cell.length_a   1.000
_cell.length_b   1.000
_cell.length_c   1.000
_cell.angle_alpha   90.00
_cell.angle_beta   90.00
_cell.angle_gamma   90.00
#
_symmetry.space_group_name_H-M   'P 1'
#
loop_
_entity.id
_entity.type
_entity.pdbx_description
1 polymer ?
#
loop_
_entity_poly.entity_id
_entity_poly.type
_entity_poly.pdbx_seq_one_letter_code
_entity_poly.pdbx_strand_id
1 'polypeptide(L)'
;AQESQRIYGVPASVTLAQAILESGWGGSTLSRYGQAYFGVKCSSDTGPYATNCVKLPTWEVINGQNVTVMAYFRSYQSLTDSILDHGHFLRNNSRYASAFNTTSPQSFARAIHAAGYATDPQYANKLIDLIEYNDLERFDRGEMAGTVPVVNAIGDVYKSTGGVNGHLGTAVGIESDGPVSGSRLVSFDTGVIIWTSQSGAYAVSGAIWDHYRLDPDVRSRLGAPTSGEVPYADGVIQRFQGGAIFYSDGTGAQLRT
;
A
#
# COMPACT_ATOMS: atom_id res chain seq x y z
N ALA A 1 8.10 -8.06 -4.95
CA ALA A 1 8.97 -7.01 -5.46
C ALA A 1 10.42 -7.17 -4.95
N GLN A 2 10.63 -7.30 -3.64
CA GLN A 2 11.97 -7.47 -3.04
C GLN A 2 12.73 -8.70 -3.58
N GLU A 3 12.04 -9.82 -3.76
CA GLU A 3 12.64 -11.02 -4.37
C GLU A 3 13.08 -10.74 -5.83
N SER A 4 12.27 -10.03 -6.61
CA SER A 4 12.64 -9.60 -7.96
C SER A 4 13.85 -8.65 -7.95
N GLN A 5 13.92 -7.74 -6.99
CA GLN A 5 15.10 -6.87 -6.81
C GLN A 5 16.36 -7.69 -6.52
N ARG A 6 16.26 -8.67 -5.62
CA ARG A 6 17.39 -9.55 -5.27
C ARG A 6 17.91 -10.34 -6.46
N ILE A 7 17.00 -10.86 -7.30
CA ILE A 7 17.36 -11.73 -8.44
C ILE A 7 17.76 -10.90 -9.67
N TYR A 8 17.00 -9.86 -9.99
CA TYR A 8 17.12 -9.14 -11.26
C TYR A 8 17.67 -7.73 -11.12
N GLY A 9 17.76 -7.17 -9.90
CA GLY A 9 18.29 -5.83 -9.65
C GLY A 9 17.34 -4.68 -10.02
N VAL A 10 16.05 -4.96 -10.25
CA VAL A 10 15.03 -3.91 -10.43
C VAL A 10 14.61 -3.42 -9.05
N PRO A 11 14.68 -2.11 -8.74
CA PRO A 11 14.24 -1.62 -7.44
C PRO A 11 12.82 -2.06 -7.10
N ALA A 12 12.60 -2.54 -5.87
CA ALA A 12 11.27 -3.00 -5.43
C ALA A 12 10.24 -1.89 -5.51
N SER A 13 10.64 -0.65 -5.20
CA SER A 13 9.81 0.55 -5.31
C SER A 13 9.34 0.79 -6.74
N VAL A 14 10.23 0.65 -7.73
CA VAL A 14 9.87 0.79 -9.16
C VAL A 14 8.93 -0.34 -9.59
N THR A 15 9.23 -1.58 -9.19
CA THR A 15 8.36 -2.73 -9.47
C THR A 15 6.95 -2.51 -8.92
N LEU A 16 6.82 -2.02 -7.68
CA LEU A 16 5.53 -1.73 -7.06
C LEU A 16 4.81 -0.58 -7.76
N ALA A 17 5.51 0.53 -8.05
CA ALA A 17 4.92 1.68 -8.75
C ALA A 17 4.39 1.29 -10.14
N GLN A 18 5.15 0.48 -10.90
CA GLN A 18 4.69 -0.04 -12.19
C GLN A 18 3.48 -0.97 -12.03
N ALA A 19 3.50 -1.90 -11.07
CA ALA A 19 2.35 -2.77 -10.81
C ALA A 19 1.09 -1.97 -10.48
N ILE A 20 1.19 -0.93 -9.65
CA ILE A 20 0.09 -0.02 -9.30
C ILE A 20 -0.42 0.71 -10.55
N LEU A 21 0.48 1.33 -11.32
CA LEU A 21 0.13 2.15 -12.48
C LEU A 21 -0.51 1.31 -13.60
N GLU A 22 0.14 0.20 -13.97
CA GLU A 22 -0.28 -0.65 -15.10
C GLU A 22 -1.57 -1.44 -14.81
N SER A 23 -1.77 -1.86 -13.56
CA SER A 23 -2.93 -2.66 -13.17
C SER A 23 -4.09 -1.85 -12.60
N GLY A 24 -3.91 -0.54 -12.35
CA GLY A 24 -4.87 0.27 -11.61
C GLY A 24 -5.14 -0.34 -10.23
N TRP A 25 -4.09 -0.48 -9.41
CA TRP A 25 -4.16 -1.12 -8.08
C TRP A 25 -4.69 -2.55 -8.12
N GLY A 26 -4.35 -3.32 -9.13
CA GLY A 26 -4.84 -4.70 -9.32
C GLY A 26 -6.30 -4.77 -9.79
N GLY A 27 -6.91 -3.65 -10.16
CA GLY A 27 -8.31 -3.56 -10.59
C GLY A 27 -8.57 -3.92 -12.05
N SER A 28 -7.51 -4.00 -12.89
CA SER A 28 -7.68 -4.29 -14.31
C SER A 28 -8.17 -5.72 -14.56
N THR A 29 -8.85 -5.93 -15.71
CA THR A 29 -9.27 -7.27 -16.16
C THR A 29 -8.08 -8.21 -16.27
N LEU A 30 -6.95 -7.71 -16.77
CA LEU A 30 -5.74 -8.49 -16.95
C LEU A 30 -5.13 -8.96 -15.63
N SER A 31 -5.10 -8.10 -14.62
CA SER A 31 -4.61 -8.49 -13.28
C SER A 31 -5.55 -9.46 -12.57
N ARG A 32 -6.87 -9.27 -12.69
CA ARG A 32 -7.88 -10.11 -12.01
C ARG A 32 -7.97 -11.53 -12.57
N TYR A 33 -7.93 -11.68 -13.90
CA TYR A 33 -8.14 -12.96 -14.55
C TYR A 33 -6.84 -13.61 -15.05
N GLY A 34 -5.79 -12.83 -15.30
CA GLY A 34 -4.52 -13.32 -15.82
C GLY A 34 -3.38 -13.26 -14.81
N GLN A 35 -3.61 -12.74 -13.59
CA GLN A 35 -2.56 -12.45 -12.58
C GLN A 35 -1.42 -11.60 -13.18
N ALA A 36 -1.71 -10.79 -14.22
CA ALA A 36 -0.73 -10.05 -14.99
C ALA A 36 -0.82 -8.55 -14.66
N TYR A 37 0.14 -8.05 -13.92
CA TYR A 37 0.12 -6.70 -13.34
C TYR A 37 0.89 -5.67 -14.18
N PHE A 38 1.65 -6.10 -15.20
CA PHE A 38 2.54 -5.22 -15.98
C PHE A 38 2.18 -5.16 -17.46
N GLY A 39 1.14 -5.85 -17.89
CA GLY A 39 0.71 -5.82 -19.29
C GLY A 39 1.78 -6.31 -20.29
N VAL A 40 2.63 -7.25 -19.90
CA VAL A 40 3.67 -7.79 -20.78
C VAL A 40 3.02 -8.53 -21.94
N LYS A 41 3.33 -8.09 -23.17
CA LYS A 41 2.80 -8.75 -24.37
C LYS A 41 3.38 -10.14 -24.53
N CYS A 42 2.53 -11.07 -24.94
CA CYS A 42 2.93 -12.43 -25.32
C CYS A 42 3.56 -12.42 -26.72
N SER A 43 4.74 -12.98 -26.82
CA SER A 43 5.42 -13.27 -28.10
C SER A 43 5.67 -14.77 -28.20
N SER A 44 6.46 -15.22 -29.18
CA SER A 44 6.93 -16.61 -29.27
C SER A 44 7.74 -17.06 -28.06
N ASP A 45 8.38 -16.13 -27.36
CA ASP A 45 9.02 -16.35 -26.05
C ASP A 45 8.13 -15.80 -24.94
N THR A 46 7.57 -16.68 -24.15
CA THR A 46 6.73 -16.35 -22.98
C THR A 46 7.56 -16.09 -21.72
N GLY A 47 8.90 -16.26 -21.78
CA GLY A 47 9.76 -16.20 -20.60
C GLY A 47 9.54 -17.37 -19.65
N PRO A 48 10.28 -17.41 -18.52
CA PRO A 48 10.30 -18.56 -17.62
C PRO A 48 9.09 -18.65 -16.67
N TYR A 49 8.28 -17.59 -16.53
CA TYR A 49 7.24 -17.49 -15.51
C TYR A 49 5.81 -17.50 -16.05
N ALA A 50 5.59 -17.07 -17.30
CA ALA A 50 4.26 -17.07 -17.87
C ALA A 50 3.80 -18.49 -18.20
N THR A 51 2.55 -18.80 -17.86
CA THR A 51 1.95 -20.11 -18.08
C THR A 51 1.06 -20.15 -19.29
N ASN A 52 0.54 -18.99 -19.72
CA ASN A 52 -0.36 -18.91 -20.85
C ASN A 52 -0.36 -17.48 -21.46
N CYS A 53 -1.10 -17.31 -22.56
CA CYS A 53 -1.41 -16.02 -23.18
C CYS A 53 -2.91 -15.78 -23.19
N VAL A 54 -3.33 -14.61 -22.74
CA VAL A 54 -4.72 -14.17 -22.81
C VAL A 54 -4.88 -13.09 -23.87
N LYS A 55 -5.94 -13.19 -24.68
CA LYS A 55 -6.25 -12.23 -25.75
C LYS A 55 -7.26 -11.21 -25.22
N LEU A 56 -6.83 -9.94 -25.12
CA LEU A 56 -7.66 -8.86 -24.60
C LEU A 56 -7.61 -7.63 -25.50
N PRO A 57 -8.66 -6.78 -25.50
CA PRO A 57 -8.61 -5.48 -26.16
C PRO A 57 -7.63 -4.56 -25.43
N THR A 58 -6.86 -3.82 -26.20
CA THR A 58 -5.97 -2.77 -25.72
C THR A 58 -6.03 -1.58 -26.66
N TRP A 59 -5.57 -0.42 -26.20
CA TRP A 59 -5.50 0.79 -27.01
C TRP A 59 -4.08 0.95 -27.55
N GLU A 60 -3.99 1.21 -28.84
CA GLU A 60 -2.74 1.58 -29.51
C GLU A 60 -2.93 2.86 -30.29
N VAL A 61 -1.88 3.65 -30.37
CA VAL A 61 -1.87 4.84 -31.22
C VAL A 61 -1.38 4.45 -32.60
N ILE A 62 -2.30 4.42 -33.56
CA ILE A 62 -2.01 4.12 -34.99
C ILE A 62 -2.28 5.39 -35.79
N ASN A 63 -1.25 5.93 -36.44
CA ASN A 63 -1.34 7.19 -37.23
C ASN A 63 -1.91 8.37 -36.41
N GLY A 64 -1.53 8.47 -35.12
CA GLY A 64 -1.99 9.54 -34.23
C GLY A 64 -3.40 9.36 -33.68
N GLN A 65 -4.07 8.25 -33.95
CA GLN A 65 -5.42 7.94 -33.45
C GLN A 65 -5.39 6.76 -32.47
N ASN A 66 -6.18 6.85 -31.41
CA ASN A 66 -6.38 5.74 -30.47
C ASN A 66 -7.27 4.69 -31.12
N VAL A 67 -6.74 3.51 -31.38
CA VAL A 67 -7.45 2.39 -31.97
C VAL A 67 -7.48 1.21 -31.00
N THR A 68 -8.64 0.62 -30.79
CA THR A 68 -8.76 -0.63 -30.02
C THR A 68 -8.28 -1.78 -30.88
N VAL A 69 -7.27 -2.50 -30.42
CA VAL A 69 -6.73 -3.70 -31.04
C VAL A 69 -6.78 -4.87 -30.08
N MET A 70 -6.87 -6.08 -30.62
CA MET A 70 -6.75 -7.30 -29.81
C MET A 70 -5.27 -7.69 -29.72
N ALA A 71 -4.74 -7.74 -28.48
CA ALA A 71 -3.38 -8.18 -28.24
C ALA A 71 -3.34 -9.38 -27.29
N TYR A 72 -2.26 -10.16 -27.39
CA TYR A 72 -2.00 -11.26 -26.47
C TYR A 72 -1.08 -10.78 -25.36
N PHE A 73 -1.46 -11.05 -24.12
CA PHE A 73 -0.71 -10.72 -22.93
C PHE A 73 -0.32 -12.00 -22.18
N ARG A 74 0.85 -11.98 -21.55
CA ARG A 74 1.28 -13.06 -20.65
C ARG A 74 0.30 -13.19 -19.49
N SER A 75 0.01 -14.41 -19.07
CA SER A 75 -0.74 -14.70 -17.84
C SER A 75 0.04 -15.66 -16.95
N TYR A 76 -0.23 -15.59 -15.66
CA TYR A 76 0.59 -16.23 -14.64
C TYR A 76 -0.28 -17.00 -13.66
N GLN A 77 0.33 -17.91 -12.89
CA GLN A 77 -0.37 -18.61 -11.81
C GLN A 77 -0.52 -17.74 -10.57
N SER A 78 0.40 -16.78 -10.37
CA SER A 78 0.41 -15.93 -9.19
C SER A 78 0.91 -14.50 -9.49
N LEU A 79 0.60 -13.55 -8.59
CA LEU A 79 1.21 -12.23 -8.58
C LEU A 79 2.75 -12.31 -8.51
N THR A 80 3.28 -13.27 -7.76
CA THR A 80 4.73 -13.47 -7.63
C THR A 80 5.36 -13.79 -8.97
N ASP A 81 4.76 -14.67 -9.77
CA ASP A 81 5.26 -15.03 -11.10
C ASP A 81 5.23 -13.81 -12.04
N SER A 82 4.17 -13.01 -11.99
CA SER A 82 4.08 -11.77 -12.76
C SER A 82 5.18 -10.77 -12.39
N ILE A 83 5.48 -10.62 -11.10
CA ILE A 83 6.55 -9.75 -10.60
C ILE A 83 7.94 -10.28 -11.01
N LEU A 84 8.17 -11.57 -10.93
CA LEU A 84 9.44 -12.17 -11.32
C LEU A 84 9.65 -12.11 -12.84
N ASP A 85 8.60 -12.34 -13.63
CA ASP A 85 8.66 -12.20 -15.09
C ASP A 85 8.95 -10.76 -15.52
N HIS A 86 8.36 -9.78 -14.85
CA HIS A 86 8.65 -8.37 -15.10
C HIS A 86 10.13 -8.03 -14.83
N GLY A 87 10.67 -8.50 -13.70
CA GLY A 87 12.09 -8.32 -13.39
C GLY A 87 12.99 -9.00 -14.43
N HIS A 88 12.66 -10.24 -14.80
CA HIS A 88 13.34 -10.97 -15.86
C HIS A 88 13.28 -10.23 -17.20
N PHE A 89 12.12 -9.74 -17.59
CA PHE A 89 11.90 -9.00 -18.83
C PHE A 89 12.78 -7.73 -18.89
N LEU A 90 12.82 -6.93 -17.83
CA LEU A 90 13.64 -5.73 -17.80
C LEU A 90 15.15 -6.07 -17.82
N ARG A 91 15.57 -7.07 -17.05
CA ARG A 91 16.98 -7.41 -16.91
C ARG A 91 17.59 -8.00 -18.18
N ASN A 92 16.81 -8.82 -18.89
CA ASN A 92 17.30 -9.53 -20.07
C ASN A 92 17.03 -8.82 -21.39
N ASN A 93 16.35 -7.69 -21.37
CA ASN A 93 16.17 -6.86 -22.56
C ASN A 93 17.23 -5.76 -22.60
N SER A 94 18.15 -5.85 -23.57
CA SER A 94 19.27 -4.92 -23.71
C SER A 94 18.86 -3.44 -23.82
N ARG A 95 17.63 -3.17 -24.27
CA ARG A 95 17.04 -1.83 -24.31
C ARG A 95 17.11 -1.13 -22.94
N TYR A 96 16.91 -1.85 -21.86
CA TYR A 96 16.87 -1.32 -20.50
C TYR A 96 18.21 -1.41 -19.75
N ALA A 97 19.30 -1.84 -20.41
CA ALA A 97 20.58 -2.06 -19.75
C ALA A 97 21.11 -0.82 -19.01
N SER A 98 20.87 0.39 -19.53
CA SER A 98 21.29 1.64 -18.90
C SER A 98 20.60 1.91 -17.56
N ALA A 99 19.39 1.41 -17.34
CA ALA A 99 18.67 1.57 -16.07
C ALA A 99 19.40 0.90 -14.90
N PHE A 100 20.06 -0.21 -15.15
CA PHE A 100 20.80 -0.98 -14.13
C PHE A 100 22.13 -0.34 -13.70
N ASN A 101 22.51 0.77 -14.33
CA ASN A 101 23.67 1.59 -13.94
C ASN A 101 23.26 2.82 -13.11
N THR A 102 21.99 2.94 -12.74
CA THR A 102 21.47 4.06 -11.95
C THR A 102 21.59 3.76 -10.45
N THR A 103 21.56 4.80 -9.62
CA THR A 103 21.80 4.71 -8.17
C THR A 103 20.57 5.01 -7.33
N SER A 104 19.44 5.35 -7.96
CA SER A 104 18.18 5.62 -7.26
C SER A 104 16.99 5.10 -8.06
N PRO A 105 15.87 4.78 -7.41
CA PRO A 105 14.65 4.32 -8.09
C PRO A 105 14.09 5.38 -9.04
N GLN A 106 14.23 6.68 -8.73
CA GLN A 106 13.81 7.76 -9.62
C GLN A 106 14.63 7.79 -10.90
N SER A 107 15.95 7.61 -10.79
CA SER A 107 16.81 7.54 -11.98
C SER A 107 16.58 6.26 -12.78
N PHE A 108 16.27 5.15 -12.13
CA PHE A 108 15.84 3.92 -12.79
C PHE A 108 14.54 4.12 -13.58
N ALA A 109 13.51 4.74 -12.95
CA ALA A 109 12.23 5.05 -13.60
C ALA A 109 12.40 5.94 -14.85
N ARG A 110 13.27 6.98 -14.76
CA ARG A 110 13.59 7.82 -15.92
C ARG A 110 14.30 7.04 -17.02
N ALA A 111 15.23 6.16 -16.65
CA ALA A 111 16.01 5.38 -17.62
C ALA A 111 15.15 4.37 -18.39
N ILE A 112 14.23 3.64 -17.73
CA ILE A 112 13.30 2.72 -18.43
C ILE A 112 12.33 3.49 -19.33
N HIS A 113 11.86 4.67 -18.90
CA HIS A 113 11.01 5.53 -19.75
C HIS A 113 11.78 6.02 -20.98
N ALA A 114 12.98 6.54 -20.81
CA ALA A 114 13.83 6.98 -21.91
C ALA A 114 14.15 5.85 -22.91
N ALA A 115 14.24 4.62 -22.40
CA ALA A 115 14.39 3.41 -23.22
C ALA A 115 13.08 2.96 -23.90
N GLY A 116 11.98 3.68 -23.72
CA GLY A 116 10.69 3.43 -24.41
C GLY A 116 9.86 2.33 -23.78
N TYR A 117 9.85 2.22 -22.46
CA TYR A 117 8.92 1.33 -21.75
C TYR A 117 7.47 1.73 -21.97
N ALA A 118 7.18 3.03 -21.98
CA ALA A 118 5.87 3.60 -22.26
C ALA A 118 5.99 4.82 -23.19
N THR A 119 4.93 5.11 -23.92
CA THR A 119 4.84 6.26 -24.83
C THR A 119 4.32 7.54 -24.15
N ASP A 120 3.76 7.42 -22.95
CA ASP A 120 3.25 8.55 -22.16
C ASP A 120 4.43 9.43 -21.71
N PRO A 121 4.50 10.72 -22.11
CA PRO A 121 5.61 11.61 -21.74
C PRO A 121 5.71 11.86 -20.23
N GLN A 122 4.64 11.61 -19.45
CA GLN A 122 4.62 11.75 -18.01
C GLN A 122 4.89 10.44 -17.27
N TYR A 123 5.21 9.36 -17.97
CA TYR A 123 5.34 8.02 -17.37
C TYR A 123 6.31 7.98 -16.18
N ALA A 124 7.53 8.49 -16.37
CA ALA A 124 8.53 8.51 -15.30
C ALA A 124 8.08 9.34 -14.10
N ASN A 125 7.45 10.50 -14.33
CA ASN A 125 6.94 11.33 -13.24
C ASN A 125 5.83 10.62 -12.46
N LYS A 126 4.90 9.96 -13.15
CA LYS A 126 3.85 9.16 -12.49
C LYS A 126 4.42 8.05 -11.62
N LEU A 127 5.48 7.37 -12.06
CA LEU A 127 6.16 6.36 -11.24
C LEU A 127 6.83 6.99 -10.02
N ILE A 128 7.52 8.11 -10.20
CA ILE A 128 8.20 8.83 -9.11
C ILE A 128 7.18 9.32 -8.08
N ASP A 129 6.09 9.94 -8.53
CA ASP A 129 5.01 10.38 -7.65
C ASP A 129 4.41 9.21 -6.84
N LEU A 130 4.21 8.04 -7.46
CA LEU A 130 3.75 6.84 -6.77
C LEU A 130 4.76 6.34 -5.73
N ILE A 131 6.06 6.36 -6.08
CA ILE A 131 7.14 5.94 -5.18
C ILE A 131 7.18 6.85 -3.95
N GLU A 132 7.17 8.17 -4.16
CA GLU A 132 7.27 9.16 -3.10
C GLU A 132 6.00 9.22 -2.25
N TYR A 133 4.83 9.31 -2.88
CA TYR A 133 3.55 9.41 -2.16
C TYR A 133 3.26 8.20 -1.28
N ASN A 134 3.65 7.00 -1.74
CA ASN A 134 3.42 5.75 -0.99
C ASN A 134 4.65 5.26 -0.22
N ASP A 135 5.73 6.06 -0.13
CA ASP A 135 6.99 5.69 0.52
C ASP A 135 7.49 4.29 0.11
N LEU A 136 7.48 4.01 -1.20
CA LEU A 136 7.83 2.68 -1.69
C LEU A 136 9.33 2.38 -1.61
N GLU A 137 10.21 3.39 -1.48
CA GLU A 137 11.67 3.21 -1.34
C GLU A 137 12.07 2.38 -0.12
N ARG A 138 11.24 2.34 0.92
CA ARG A 138 11.49 1.48 2.08
C ARG A 138 11.66 0.01 1.70
N PHE A 139 10.96 -0.43 0.66
CA PHE A 139 11.07 -1.80 0.17
C PHE A 139 12.39 -2.07 -0.55
N ASP A 140 13.06 -1.06 -1.08
CA ASP A 140 14.39 -1.19 -1.67
C ASP A 140 15.45 -1.51 -0.61
N ARG A 141 15.23 -1.06 0.63
CA ARG A 141 16.10 -1.32 1.79
C ARG A 141 15.82 -2.66 2.48
N GLY A 142 14.93 -3.45 1.94
CA GLY A 142 14.58 -4.76 2.50
C GLY A 142 13.57 -4.69 3.66
N GLU A 143 12.91 -3.55 3.86
CA GLU A 143 11.83 -3.44 4.84
C GLU A 143 10.64 -4.32 4.39
N MET A 144 10.15 -5.14 5.29
CA MET A 144 9.06 -6.09 4.98
C MET A 144 7.74 -5.33 4.73
N ALA A 145 6.94 -5.81 3.76
CA ALA A 145 5.54 -5.43 3.66
C ALA A 145 4.83 -5.89 4.95
N GLY A 146 4.50 -4.96 5.80
CA GLY A 146 4.01 -5.20 7.17
C GLY A 146 4.55 -4.17 8.14
N THR A 147 5.69 -3.53 7.82
CA THR A 147 6.07 -2.26 8.40
C THR A 147 5.56 -1.13 7.51
N VAL A 148 4.26 -0.89 7.52
CA VAL A 148 3.73 0.39 7.03
C VAL A 148 4.43 1.46 7.82
N PRO A 149 5.16 2.43 7.22
CA PRO A 149 5.75 3.51 8.00
C PRO A 149 4.61 4.27 8.63
N VAL A 150 4.52 4.11 9.91
CA VAL A 150 3.65 4.93 10.74
C VAL A 150 4.50 6.12 11.09
N VAL A 151 4.36 7.19 10.33
CA VAL A 151 5.17 8.41 10.43
C VAL A 151 4.45 9.52 11.18
N ASN A 152 5.15 10.58 11.55
CA ASN A 152 4.62 11.74 12.25
C ASN A 152 4.03 11.37 13.63
N ALA A 153 3.02 12.10 14.08
CA ALA A 153 2.39 11.92 15.39
C ALA A 153 1.81 10.50 15.60
N ILE A 154 1.28 9.87 14.54
CA ILE A 154 0.82 8.47 14.58
C ILE A 154 2.01 7.54 14.80
N GLY A 155 3.14 7.77 14.11
CA GLY A 155 4.35 6.99 14.26
C GLY A 155 4.98 7.09 15.63
N ASP A 156 4.93 8.27 16.25
CA ASP A 156 5.48 8.47 17.59
C ASP A 156 4.64 7.72 18.63
N VAL A 157 3.31 7.74 18.53
CA VAL A 157 2.42 6.94 19.38
C VAL A 157 2.66 5.44 19.15
N TYR A 158 2.77 4.99 17.89
CA TYR A 158 3.05 3.58 17.59
C TYR A 158 4.36 3.10 18.23
N LYS A 159 5.43 3.88 18.11
CA LYS A 159 6.71 3.57 18.78
C LYS A 159 6.56 3.50 20.29
N SER A 160 5.84 4.46 20.90
CA SER A 160 5.62 4.51 22.34
C SER A 160 4.78 3.34 22.87
N THR A 161 3.94 2.73 22.03
CA THR A 161 3.15 1.52 22.35
C THR A 161 3.91 0.21 22.12
N GLY A 162 5.20 0.27 21.78
CA GLY A 162 6.07 -0.89 21.58
C GLY A 162 6.23 -1.31 20.10
N GLY A 163 5.67 -0.56 19.15
CA GLY A 163 5.77 -0.86 17.72
C GLY A 163 5.18 -2.23 17.40
N VAL A 164 5.81 -2.96 16.47
CA VAL A 164 5.37 -4.30 16.04
C VAL A 164 5.29 -5.33 17.15
N ASN A 165 6.07 -5.14 18.22
CA ASN A 165 6.07 -6.01 19.40
C ASN A 165 5.13 -5.51 20.53
N GLY A 166 4.48 -4.37 20.31
CA GLY A 166 3.53 -3.79 21.25
C GLY A 166 2.13 -4.39 21.14
N HIS A 167 1.22 -3.91 21.98
CA HIS A 167 -0.16 -4.42 22.02
C HIS A 167 -0.98 -4.15 20.77
N LEU A 168 -0.58 -3.18 19.94
CA LEU A 168 -1.25 -2.91 18.66
C LEU A 168 -0.88 -3.92 17.55
N GLY A 169 0.31 -4.52 17.64
CA GLY A 169 0.81 -5.43 16.61
C GLY A 169 1.28 -4.71 15.34
N THR A 170 1.11 -5.36 14.19
CA THR A 170 1.55 -4.87 12.88
C THR A 170 0.52 -3.90 12.28
N ALA A 171 0.99 -2.87 11.60
CA ALA A 171 0.11 -2.01 10.80
C ALA A 171 -0.46 -2.80 9.60
N VAL A 172 -1.79 -2.82 9.46
CA VAL A 172 -2.50 -3.58 8.42
C VAL A 172 -2.98 -2.72 7.25
N GLY A 173 -2.69 -1.42 7.27
CA GLY A 173 -3.06 -0.48 6.21
C GLY A 173 -2.27 0.81 6.27
N ILE A 174 -2.29 1.56 5.17
CA ILE A 174 -1.74 2.91 5.10
C ILE A 174 -2.63 3.91 5.87
N GLU A 175 -2.09 5.09 6.17
CA GLU A 175 -2.88 6.18 6.73
C GLU A 175 -4.05 6.54 5.80
N SER A 176 -5.23 6.65 6.38
CA SER A 176 -6.49 6.95 5.68
C SER A 176 -7.33 7.96 6.47
N ASP A 177 -8.43 8.41 5.88
CA ASP A 177 -9.40 9.24 6.61
C ASP A 177 -9.94 8.47 7.80
N GLY A 178 -10.01 9.16 8.93
CA GLY A 178 -10.49 8.58 10.17
C GLY A 178 -12.00 8.68 10.32
N PRO A 179 -12.54 8.15 11.43
CA PRO A 179 -13.98 8.04 11.67
C PRO A 179 -14.66 9.37 11.98
N VAL A 180 -13.90 10.42 12.22
CA VAL A 180 -14.37 11.77 12.53
C VAL A 180 -13.85 12.73 11.46
N SER A 181 -14.65 13.70 11.06
CA SER A 181 -14.27 14.69 10.05
C SER A 181 -12.93 15.35 10.38
N GLY A 182 -12.00 15.35 9.43
CA GLY A 182 -10.65 15.90 9.60
C GLY A 182 -9.70 15.07 10.45
N SER A 183 -10.11 13.85 10.84
CA SER A 183 -9.20 12.89 11.48
C SER A 183 -8.50 12.01 10.45
N ARG A 184 -7.32 11.49 10.86
CA ARG A 184 -6.55 10.50 10.11
C ARG A 184 -6.38 9.26 10.99
N LEU A 185 -6.28 8.09 10.41
CA LEU A 185 -6.00 6.87 11.15
C LEU A 185 -5.07 5.92 10.41
N VAL A 186 -4.39 5.09 11.19
CA VAL A 186 -3.75 3.85 10.73
C VAL A 186 -4.33 2.69 11.53
N SER A 187 -4.67 1.61 10.82
CA SER A 187 -5.17 0.38 11.42
C SER A 187 -4.04 -0.60 11.73
N PHE A 188 -4.19 -1.34 12.83
CA PHE A 188 -3.26 -2.36 13.33
C PHE A 188 -4.01 -3.66 13.62
N ASP A 189 -3.28 -4.73 13.96
CA ASP A 189 -3.87 -6.04 14.23
C ASP A 189 -4.97 -6.00 15.31
N THR A 190 -4.81 -5.18 16.35
CA THR A 190 -5.70 -5.15 17.54
C THR A 190 -6.41 -3.81 17.76
N GLY A 191 -6.22 -2.82 16.89
CA GLY A 191 -6.80 -1.49 17.08
C GLY A 191 -6.40 -0.50 16.00
N VAL A 192 -6.47 0.78 16.37
CA VAL A 192 -6.11 1.90 15.48
C VAL A 192 -5.33 2.96 16.27
N ILE A 193 -4.61 3.82 15.55
CA ILE A 193 -4.19 5.12 16.07
C ILE A 193 -4.96 6.18 15.28
N ILE A 194 -5.68 7.04 15.98
CA ILE A 194 -6.46 8.15 15.40
C ILE A 194 -5.75 9.46 15.73
N TRP A 195 -5.54 10.28 14.71
CA TRP A 195 -4.96 11.61 14.84
C TRP A 195 -5.97 12.68 14.43
N THR A 196 -5.97 13.79 15.15
CA THR A 196 -6.59 15.05 14.73
C THR A 196 -5.66 16.22 15.02
N SER A 197 -5.86 17.33 14.31
CA SER A 197 -5.11 18.58 14.56
C SER A 197 -5.38 19.19 15.95
N GLN A 198 -6.51 18.85 16.55
CA GLN A 198 -6.93 19.40 17.85
C GLN A 198 -6.45 18.56 19.04
N SER A 199 -6.55 17.24 18.95
CA SER A 199 -6.24 16.37 20.08
C SER A 199 -4.88 15.65 19.96
N GLY A 200 -4.24 15.66 18.79
CA GLY A 200 -3.06 14.83 18.54
C GLY A 200 -3.42 13.38 18.20
N ALA A 201 -2.46 12.48 18.37
CA ALA A 201 -2.61 11.06 18.05
C ALA A 201 -2.81 10.22 19.31
N TYR A 202 -3.76 9.29 19.27
CA TYR A 202 -4.00 8.34 20.37
C TYR A 202 -4.34 6.95 19.84
N ALA A 203 -3.79 5.93 20.48
CA ALA A 203 -4.17 4.55 20.24
C ALA A 203 -5.56 4.27 20.84
N VAL A 204 -6.37 3.52 20.14
CA VAL A 204 -7.67 2.97 20.57
C VAL A 204 -7.65 1.48 20.23
N SER A 205 -7.73 0.60 21.22
CA SER A 205 -7.52 -0.83 21.02
C SER A 205 -8.52 -1.71 21.78
N GLY A 206 -8.51 -3.01 21.45
CA GLY A 206 -9.28 -4.02 22.18
C GLY A 206 -10.78 -3.70 22.27
N ALA A 207 -11.36 -3.99 23.43
CA ALA A 207 -12.79 -3.81 23.69
C ALA A 207 -13.26 -2.36 23.57
N ILE A 208 -12.40 -1.38 23.89
CA ILE A 208 -12.72 0.04 23.71
C ILE A 208 -12.85 0.36 22.22
N TRP A 209 -11.93 -0.14 21.38
CA TRP A 209 -12.02 0.01 19.95
C TRP A 209 -13.25 -0.67 19.37
N ASP A 210 -13.55 -1.89 19.79
CA ASP A 210 -14.73 -2.63 19.34
C ASP A 210 -16.02 -1.87 19.67
N HIS A 211 -16.15 -1.34 20.87
CA HIS A 211 -17.31 -0.53 21.27
C HIS A 211 -17.43 0.78 20.46
N TYR A 212 -16.30 1.45 20.23
CA TYR A 212 -16.27 2.68 19.46
C TYR A 212 -16.59 2.47 17.96
N ARG A 213 -16.03 1.42 17.33
CA ARG A 213 -16.18 1.20 15.88
C ARG A 213 -17.52 0.61 15.47
N LEU A 214 -18.14 -0.22 16.31
CA LEU A 214 -19.36 -0.95 15.96
C LEU A 214 -20.63 -0.11 16.06
N ASP A 215 -20.62 0.98 16.84
CA ASP A 215 -21.79 1.84 17.03
C ASP A 215 -21.54 3.23 16.44
N PRO A 216 -22.20 3.58 15.30
CA PRO A 216 -22.11 4.90 14.69
C PRO A 216 -22.56 6.05 15.60
N ASP A 217 -23.55 5.80 16.46
CA ASP A 217 -24.08 6.81 17.39
C ASP A 217 -23.05 7.11 18.49
N VAL A 218 -22.36 6.07 18.98
CA VAL A 218 -21.24 6.22 19.93
C VAL A 218 -20.14 7.06 19.29
N ARG A 219 -19.72 6.76 18.06
CA ARG A 219 -18.68 7.54 17.36
C ARG A 219 -19.09 9.00 17.17
N SER A 220 -20.31 9.23 16.72
CA SER A 220 -20.82 10.58 16.47
C SER A 220 -20.86 11.42 17.77
N ARG A 221 -21.24 10.81 18.88
CA ARG A 221 -21.32 11.47 20.20
C ARG A 221 -19.95 11.70 20.82
N LEU A 222 -19.05 10.73 20.70
CA LEU A 222 -17.75 10.79 21.34
C LEU A 222 -16.74 11.65 20.58
N GLY A 223 -16.80 11.68 19.25
CA GLY A 223 -15.78 12.35 18.46
C GLY A 223 -14.42 11.62 18.54
N ALA A 224 -13.32 12.36 18.37
CA ALA A 224 -11.97 11.81 18.39
C ALA A 224 -11.47 11.53 19.82
N PRO A 225 -10.51 10.57 19.99
CA PRO A 225 -9.86 10.35 21.27
C PRO A 225 -9.04 11.58 21.70
N THR A 226 -9.00 11.82 23.02
CA THR A 226 -8.24 12.91 23.66
C THR A 226 -7.27 12.42 24.73
N SER A 227 -7.23 11.12 24.98
CA SER A 227 -6.25 10.45 25.84
C SER A 227 -5.94 9.05 25.33
N GLY A 228 -4.85 8.46 25.79
CA GLY A 228 -4.69 7.00 25.81
C GLY A 228 -5.59 6.35 26.85
N GLU A 229 -5.53 5.03 26.93
CA GLU A 229 -6.13 4.26 28.02
C GLU A 229 -5.38 4.55 29.32
N VAL A 230 -6.15 4.81 30.39
CA VAL A 230 -5.59 5.01 31.73
C VAL A 230 -6.31 4.13 32.77
N PRO A 231 -5.63 3.62 33.78
CA PRO A 231 -6.26 2.87 34.85
C PRO A 231 -7.37 3.67 35.52
N TYR A 232 -8.51 3.05 35.75
CA TYR A 232 -9.66 3.66 36.42
C TYR A 232 -10.54 2.57 37.08
N ALA A 233 -10.77 2.73 38.39
CA ALA A 233 -11.51 1.73 39.18
C ALA A 233 -10.92 0.32 39.02
N ASP A 234 -11.76 -0.65 38.62
CA ASP A 234 -11.42 -2.06 38.36
C ASP A 234 -11.09 -2.33 36.90
N GLY A 235 -10.78 -1.28 36.11
CA GLY A 235 -10.53 -1.41 34.67
C GLY A 235 -9.69 -0.28 34.09
N VAL A 236 -10.02 0.10 32.88
CA VAL A 236 -9.38 1.20 32.16
C VAL A 236 -10.42 2.14 31.57
N ILE A 237 -10.08 3.43 31.43
CA ILE A 237 -10.91 4.42 30.80
C ILE A 237 -10.13 5.15 29.72
N GLN A 238 -10.78 5.41 28.60
CA GLN A 238 -10.26 6.27 27.54
C GLN A 238 -11.20 7.43 27.29
N ARG A 239 -10.64 8.66 27.20
CA ARG A 239 -11.40 9.87 26.99
C ARG A 239 -11.44 10.24 25.52
N PHE A 240 -12.58 10.79 25.11
CA PHE A 240 -12.88 11.32 23.80
C PHE A 240 -13.41 12.76 23.93
N GLN A 241 -13.58 13.45 22.83
CA GLN A 241 -14.07 14.84 22.82
C GLN A 241 -15.43 15.00 23.53
N GLY A 242 -16.35 14.06 23.34
CA GLY A 242 -17.73 14.10 23.84
C GLY A 242 -18.04 13.15 25.00
N GLY A 243 -17.00 12.55 25.65
CA GLY A 243 -17.21 11.63 26.76
C GLY A 243 -16.04 10.65 26.93
N ALA A 244 -16.34 9.46 27.42
CA ALA A 244 -15.33 8.42 27.62
C ALA A 244 -15.92 7.02 27.41
N ILE A 245 -15.05 6.04 27.16
CA ILE A 245 -15.39 4.61 27.25
C ILE A 245 -14.61 4.03 28.42
N PHE A 246 -15.34 3.38 29.30
CA PHE A 246 -14.77 2.59 30.39
C PHE A 246 -14.87 1.10 30.04
N TYR A 247 -13.84 0.35 30.33
CA TYR A 247 -13.82 -1.10 30.19
C TYR A 247 -13.34 -1.77 31.47
N SER A 248 -14.06 -2.82 31.90
CA SER A 248 -13.57 -3.79 32.86
C SER A 248 -14.00 -5.20 32.47
N ASP A 249 -13.30 -6.23 32.94
CA ASP A 249 -13.62 -7.63 32.65
C ASP A 249 -15.02 -8.02 33.16
N GLY A 250 -15.49 -7.39 34.23
CA GLY A 250 -16.79 -7.67 34.81
C GLY A 250 -17.98 -7.07 34.07
N THR A 251 -17.79 -5.93 33.38
CA THR A 251 -18.91 -5.19 32.77
C THR A 251 -18.77 -4.97 31.27
N GLY A 252 -17.60 -5.28 30.69
CA GLY A 252 -17.30 -4.97 29.30
C GLY A 252 -17.09 -3.45 29.08
N ALA A 253 -17.08 -3.06 27.79
CA ALA A 253 -16.95 -1.65 27.41
C ALA A 253 -18.27 -0.90 27.57
N GLN A 254 -18.25 0.26 28.22
CA GLN A 254 -19.40 1.11 28.52
C GLN A 254 -19.15 2.57 28.22
N LEU A 255 -20.10 3.23 27.56
CA LEU A 255 -20.07 4.68 27.38
C LEU A 255 -20.24 5.40 28.72
N ARG A 256 -19.40 6.42 28.92
CA ARG A 256 -19.50 7.38 30.05
C ARG A 256 -19.61 8.79 29.48
N THR A 257 -20.67 9.46 29.77
CA THR A 257 -20.94 10.85 29.37
C THR A 257 -20.76 11.81 30.54
#